data_1f390a72c30a2ced6befe4f9d8356a69
#
_entry.id   1f390a72c30a2ced6befe4f9d8356a69
#
_cell.length_a   1.000
_cell.length_b   1.000
_cell.length_c   1.000
_cell.angle_alpha   90.00
_cell.angle_beta   90.00
_cell.angle_gamma   90.00
#
_symmetry.space_group_name_H-M   'P 1'
#
loop_
_entity.id
_entity.type
_entity.pdbx_description
1 polymer ?
#
loop_
_entity_poly.entity_id
_entity_poly.type
_entity_poly.pdbx_seq_one_letter_code
_entity_poly.pdbx_strand_id
1 'polypeptide(L)'
;HSMDASERFLYTRFRASCVILDQHRPVPRVSAVFSRPPRPVPRGPTPAGCPAHPDFSGGMMSSDAPTPDAPSEDIVRQGDVIDGKYVVEGLIGEGGMAIVVAARHLQLERRVALKILKPAAIASGEVVIRFLREARAAARLSTEHVARVLDVGTLATGLPYLVMEYLRGADLGMVLRQRGPLPVADAVDLLLQACEAIAEAHAYGIVHRDIKPDNLFLTR
;
A
#
# COMPACT_ATOMS: atom_id res chain seq x y z
N HIS A 1 14.34 -8.03 22.32
CA HIS A 1 13.79 -6.68 22.13
C HIS A 1 12.36 -6.84 21.62
N SER A 2 11.41 -6.60 22.53
CA SER A 2 9.99 -6.53 22.20
C SER A 2 9.77 -5.36 21.23
N MET A 3 9.16 -5.60 20.08
CA MET A 3 8.73 -4.54 19.18
C MET A 3 7.70 -3.66 19.89
N ASP A 4 7.88 -2.34 19.84
CA ASP A 4 6.96 -1.36 20.40
C ASP A 4 5.57 -1.49 19.73
N ALA A 5 4.52 -1.34 20.55
CA ALA A 5 3.13 -1.40 20.06
C ALA A 5 2.83 -0.39 18.93
N SER A 6 3.58 0.71 18.84
CA SER A 6 3.50 1.68 17.76
C SER A 6 4.05 1.17 16.43
N GLU A 7 4.94 0.16 16.42
CA GLU A 7 5.45 -0.46 15.20
C GLU A 7 4.46 -1.46 14.57
N ARG A 8 3.51 -2.01 15.34
CA ARG A 8 2.59 -3.07 14.88
C ARG A 8 1.43 -2.57 13.99
N PHE A 9 1.07 -1.28 14.06
CA PHE A 9 -0.14 -0.76 13.40
C PHE A 9 0.06 -0.31 11.93
N LEU A 10 1.25 -0.48 11.34
CA LEU A 10 1.72 0.31 10.21
C LEU A 10 1.42 -0.26 8.81
N TYR A 11 0.94 -1.50 8.66
CA TYR A 11 0.87 -2.14 7.34
C TYR A 11 -0.51 -2.66 6.93
N THR A 12 -1.59 -2.12 7.48
CA THR A 12 -2.92 -2.73 7.41
C THR A 12 -3.59 -2.73 6.02
N ARG A 13 -3.04 -2.02 5.01
CA ARG A 13 -3.61 -1.98 3.66
C ARG A 13 -2.55 -1.86 2.57
N PHE A 14 -1.60 -2.77 2.55
CA PHE A 14 -0.52 -2.72 1.58
C PHE A 14 -0.94 -3.38 0.26
N ARG A 15 -1.16 -2.61 -0.80
CA ARG A 15 -0.99 -3.09 -2.18
C ARG A 15 0.51 -3.03 -2.51
N ALA A 16 1.00 -3.86 -3.45
CA ALA A 16 2.43 -4.03 -3.76
C ALA A 16 3.19 -2.77 -4.21
N SER A 17 2.53 -1.62 -4.25
CA SER A 17 3.11 -0.34 -4.64
C SER A 17 2.88 0.66 -3.52
N CYS A 18 3.74 0.64 -2.49
CA CYS A 18 3.78 1.71 -1.50
C CYS A 18 4.61 2.85 -2.06
N VAL A 19 4.01 4.02 -2.15
CA VAL A 19 4.75 5.25 -2.48
C VAL A 19 5.42 5.74 -1.21
N ILE A 20 6.74 5.89 -1.26
CA ILE A 20 7.57 6.36 -0.17
C ILE A 20 7.70 7.88 -0.23
N LEU A 21 7.45 8.54 0.88
CA LEU A 21 7.60 9.97 1.06
C LEU A 21 8.70 10.22 2.10
N ASP A 22 9.59 11.16 1.82
CA ASP A 22 10.64 11.58 2.75
C ASP A 22 10.30 12.96 3.31
N GLN A 23 10.08 13.06 4.63
CA GLN A 23 9.76 14.32 5.30
C GLN A 23 10.95 15.29 5.38
N HIS A 24 12.17 14.83 5.11
CA HIS A 24 13.40 15.63 5.22
C HIS A 24 13.98 16.05 3.86
N ARG A 25 13.41 15.58 2.76
CA ARG A 25 13.89 15.91 1.42
C ARG A 25 13.29 17.25 0.96
N PRO A 26 14.10 18.29 0.76
CA PRO A 26 13.63 19.51 0.13
C PRO A 26 13.32 19.20 -1.35
N VAL A 27 12.08 19.41 -1.77
CA VAL A 27 11.73 19.36 -3.18
C VAL A 27 12.47 20.50 -3.90
N PRO A 28 13.16 20.25 -5.04
CA PRO A 28 13.74 21.30 -5.83
C PRO A 28 12.66 22.34 -6.13
N ARG A 29 12.90 23.61 -5.77
CA ARG A 29 12.00 24.70 -6.10
C ARG A 29 11.84 24.72 -7.61
N VAL A 30 10.74 24.24 -8.12
CA VAL A 30 10.35 24.41 -9.51
C VAL A 30 10.16 25.91 -9.68
N SER A 31 11.14 26.58 -10.29
CA SER A 31 11.03 27.99 -10.66
C SER A 31 9.78 28.12 -11.51
N ALA A 32 8.81 28.88 -11.01
CA ALA A 32 7.50 29.03 -11.59
C ALA A 32 7.58 29.50 -13.04
N VAL A 33 7.40 28.56 -13.97
CA VAL A 33 7.03 28.88 -15.36
C VAL A 33 5.50 28.85 -15.47
N PHE A 34 4.81 29.60 -14.61
CA PHE A 34 3.41 29.92 -14.77
C PHE A 34 3.23 31.43 -14.95
N SER A 35 3.63 31.91 -16.14
CA SER A 35 3.37 33.29 -16.56
C SER A 35 2.08 33.44 -17.35
N ARG A 36 1.00 32.75 -16.96
CA ARG A 36 -0.35 33.10 -17.43
C ARG A 36 -1.41 32.54 -16.47
N PRO A 37 -2.28 33.38 -15.92
CA PRO A 37 -3.46 32.90 -15.22
C PRO A 37 -4.36 32.15 -16.23
N PRO A 38 -5.01 31.05 -15.83
CA PRO A 38 -5.96 30.35 -16.69
C PRO A 38 -7.12 31.29 -17.03
N ARG A 39 -7.52 31.30 -18.31
CA ARG A 39 -8.72 32.03 -18.75
C ARG A 39 -9.94 31.48 -17.98
N PRO A 40 -10.84 32.37 -17.52
CA PRO A 40 -12.06 31.93 -16.86
C PRO A 40 -12.88 31.07 -17.83
N VAL A 41 -13.22 29.86 -17.38
CA VAL A 41 -14.11 28.94 -18.11
C VAL A 41 -15.50 29.52 -18.06
N PRO A 42 -16.19 29.71 -19.20
CA PRO A 42 -17.59 30.19 -19.20
C PRO A 42 -18.47 29.17 -18.47
N ARG A 43 -19.25 29.64 -17.49
CA ARG A 43 -20.25 28.81 -16.81
C ARG A 43 -21.35 28.46 -17.82
N GLY A 44 -21.40 27.17 -18.19
CA GLY A 44 -22.51 26.63 -18.95
C GLY A 44 -23.83 26.68 -18.15
N PRO A 45 -24.98 26.64 -18.81
CA PRO A 45 -26.27 26.72 -18.14
C PRO A 45 -26.52 25.53 -17.22
N THR A 46 -27.04 25.82 -16.02
CA THR A 46 -27.43 24.80 -15.03
C THR A 46 -28.53 23.91 -15.61
N PRO A 47 -28.37 22.57 -15.60
CA PRO A 47 -29.46 21.69 -16.00
C PRO A 47 -30.55 21.69 -14.92
N ALA A 48 -31.79 22.00 -15.32
CA ALA A 48 -32.97 21.90 -14.50
C ALA A 48 -33.38 20.44 -14.29
N GLY A 49 -33.72 20.07 -13.03
CA GLY A 49 -34.65 19.01 -12.67
C GLY A 49 -34.20 17.59 -12.91
N CYS A 50 -33.60 16.94 -11.89
CA CYS A 50 -33.63 15.48 -11.77
C CYS A 50 -34.98 15.03 -11.22
N PRO A 51 -35.69 14.07 -11.84
CA PRO A 51 -36.87 13.45 -11.25
C PRO A 51 -36.48 12.49 -10.12
N ALA A 52 -37.34 12.44 -9.09
CA ALA A 52 -37.22 11.58 -7.93
C ALA A 52 -37.24 10.10 -8.33
N HIS A 53 -36.34 9.30 -7.73
CA HIS A 53 -36.33 7.84 -7.84
C HIS A 53 -37.46 7.23 -7.00
N PRO A 54 -38.14 6.19 -7.50
CA PRO A 54 -39.15 5.44 -6.73
C PRO A 54 -38.48 4.53 -5.68
N ASP A 55 -39.14 4.44 -4.52
CA ASP A 55 -38.87 3.53 -3.43
C ASP A 55 -38.85 2.08 -3.90
N PHE A 56 -37.77 1.38 -3.63
CA PHE A 56 -37.67 -0.06 -3.69
C PHE A 56 -37.64 -0.63 -2.27
N SER A 57 -38.80 -0.86 -1.69
CA SER A 57 -38.98 -1.71 -0.52
C SER A 57 -39.25 -3.15 -0.97
N GLY A 58 -38.47 -4.09 -0.48
CA GLY A 58 -38.85 -5.51 -0.47
C GLY A 58 -37.82 -6.45 -1.05
N GLY A 59 -37.21 -7.27 -0.19
CA GLY A 59 -36.43 -8.44 -0.55
C GLY A 59 -35.49 -8.88 0.56
N MET A 60 -36.01 -9.57 1.59
CA MET A 60 -35.20 -10.39 2.48
C MET A 60 -34.51 -11.47 1.65
N MET A 61 -33.14 -11.38 1.53
CA MET A 61 -32.34 -12.52 1.07
C MET A 61 -31.28 -12.82 2.11
N SER A 62 -31.23 -14.11 2.45
CA SER A 62 -30.37 -14.84 3.35
C SER A 62 -28.97 -14.23 3.55
N SER A 63 -28.63 -14.08 4.82
CA SER A 63 -27.29 -13.83 5.31
C SER A 63 -26.44 -15.10 5.15
N ASP A 64 -25.76 -15.27 4.04
CA ASP A 64 -24.52 -16.03 4.03
C ASP A 64 -23.44 -15.11 4.59
N ALA A 65 -23.25 -15.18 5.90
CA ALA A 65 -22.10 -14.56 6.55
C ALA A 65 -20.84 -15.24 6.02
N PRO A 66 -19.82 -14.48 5.56
CA PRO A 66 -18.54 -15.07 5.20
C PRO A 66 -17.97 -15.76 6.45
N THR A 67 -17.54 -17.00 6.29
CA THR A 67 -16.81 -17.78 7.29
C THR A 67 -15.67 -16.92 7.84
N PRO A 68 -15.45 -16.83 9.17
CA PRO A 68 -14.37 -16.03 9.72
C PRO A 68 -13.04 -16.48 9.12
N ASP A 69 -12.30 -15.54 8.55
CA ASP A 69 -10.94 -15.76 8.05
C ASP A 69 -10.11 -16.42 9.14
N ALA A 70 -9.35 -17.47 8.78
CA ALA A 70 -8.40 -18.09 9.70
C ALA A 70 -7.50 -17.01 10.30
N PRO A 71 -7.23 -17.03 11.62
CA PRO A 71 -6.40 -16.04 12.26
C PRO A 71 -5.01 -16.00 11.60
N SER A 72 -4.46 -14.82 11.45
CA SER A 72 -3.16 -14.59 10.78
C SER A 72 -1.99 -15.36 11.43
N GLU A 73 -2.12 -15.72 12.69
CA GLU A 73 -1.17 -16.54 13.44
C GLU A 73 -1.05 -17.98 12.92
N ASP A 74 -2.03 -18.47 12.16
CA ASP A 74 -1.98 -19.81 11.54
C ASP A 74 -1.19 -19.82 10.23
N ILE A 75 -0.85 -18.67 9.65
CA ILE A 75 -0.12 -18.60 8.39
C ILE A 75 1.39 -18.68 8.64
N VAL A 76 1.91 -17.86 9.55
CA VAL A 76 3.30 -17.82 10.00
C VAL A 76 3.38 -17.27 11.42
N ARG A 77 4.32 -17.76 12.21
CA ARG A 77 4.56 -17.38 13.59
C ARG A 77 5.91 -16.70 13.76
N GLN A 78 6.05 -15.92 14.82
CA GLN A 78 7.35 -15.37 15.20
C GLN A 78 8.35 -16.50 15.43
N GLY A 79 9.52 -16.40 14.79
CA GLY A 79 10.58 -17.41 14.83
C GLY A 79 10.55 -18.39 13.66
N ASP A 80 9.49 -18.46 12.88
CA ASP A 80 9.44 -19.29 11.68
C ASP A 80 10.52 -18.88 10.69
N VAL A 81 11.12 -19.89 10.03
CA VAL A 81 12.13 -19.68 8.99
C VAL A 81 11.51 -19.96 7.63
N ILE A 82 11.40 -18.93 6.81
CA ILE A 82 10.87 -19.00 5.45
C ILE A 82 12.04 -19.20 4.48
N ASP A 83 11.95 -20.24 3.63
CA ASP A 83 12.94 -20.62 2.60
C ASP A 83 14.40 -20.75 3.13
N GLY A 84 14.58 -21.01 4.43
CA GLY A 84 15.91 -21.03 5.04
C GLY A 84 16.63 -19.67 5.05
N LYS A 85 15.94 -18.58 4.65
CA LYS A 85 16.53 -17.26 4.46
C LYS A 85 15.97 -16.19 5.38
N TYR A 86 14.68 -16.26 5.75
CA TYR A 86 13.98 -15.18 6.44
C TYR A 86 13.40 -15.66 7.76
N VAL A 87 13.87 -15.13 8.88
CA VAL A 87 13.28 -15.39 10.21
C VAL A 87 12.20 -14.36 10.49
N VAL A 88 10.97 -14.81 10.72
CA VAL A 88 9.83 -13.95 11.06
C VAL A 88 10.06 -13.30 12.43
N GLU A 89 10.03 -11.97 12.48
CA GLU A 89 10.15 -11.19 13.72
C GLU A 89 8.76 -10.82 14.31
N GLY A 90 7.72 -10.75 13.48
CA GLY A 90 6.35 -10.51 13.94
C GLY A 90 5.46 -9.92 12.84
N LEU A 91 4.16 -9.91 13.13
CA LEU A 91 3.14 -9.31 12.27
C LEU A 91 3.24 -7.78 12.35
N ILE A 92 3.27 -7.12 11.20
CA ILE A 92 3.30 -5.65 11.08
C ILE A 92 2.10 -5.08 10.34
N GLY A 93 1.33 -5.91 9.66
CA GLY A 93 0.11 -5.48 9.01
C GLY A 93 -0.77 -6.65 8.57
N GLU A 94 -2.07 -6.41 8.56
CA GLU A 94 -3.06 -7.39 8.12
C GLU A 94 -4.12 -6.73 7.26
N GLY A 95 -4.41 -7.33 6.11
CA GLY A 95 -5.48 -6.93 5.20
C GLY A 95 -6.40 -8.09 4.85
N GLY A 96 -7.45 -7.82 4.09
CA GLY A 96 -8.40 -8.86 3.69
C GLY A 96 -7.78 -10.00 2.87
N MET A 97 -6.78 -9.71 2.03
CA MET A 97 -6.19 -10.71 1.11
C MET A 97 -4.78 -11.16 1.51
N ALA A 98 -4.09 -10.44 2.38
CA ALA A 98 -2.70 -10.70 2.72
C ALA A 98 -2.36 -10.21 4.13
N ILE A 99 -1.34 -10.82 4.71
CA ILE A 99 -0.65 -10.33 5.89
C ILE A 99 0.70 -9.77 5.50
N VAL A 100 1.26 -8.89 6.33
CA VAL A 100 2.63 -8.41 6.19
C VAL A 100 3.36 -8.66 7.51
N VAL A 101 4.51 -9.31 7.42
CA VAL A 101 5.36 -9.60 8.58
C VAL A 101 6.72 -8.94 8.42
N ALA A 102 7.26 -8.45 9.53
CA ALA A 102 8.68 -8.12 9.60
C ALA A 102 9.47 -9.42 9.68
N ALA A 103 10.57 -9.50 8.96
CA ALA A 103 11.50 -10.62 9.04
C ALA A 103 12.94 -10.14 8.92
N ARG A 104 13.87 -10.98 9.37
CA ARG A 104 15.32 -10.77 9.21
C ARG A 104 15.86 -11.72 8.16
N HIS A 105 16.51 -11.16 7.15
CA HIS A 105 17.29 -11.97 6.19
C HIS A 105 18.56 -12.51 6.87
N LEU A 106 18.67 -13.83 7.01
CA LEU A 106 19.73 -14.47 7.80
C LEU A 106 21.14 -14.14 7.30
N GLN A 107 21.38 -14.25 5.99
CA GLN A 107 22.72 -14.04 5.42
C GLN A 107 23.08 -12.54 5.27
N LEU A 108 22.10 -11.67 5.01
CA LEU A 108 22.34 -10.25 4.82
C LEU A 108 22.18 -9.44 6.11
N GLU A 109 21.75 -10.08 7.19
CA GLU A 109 21.52 -9.50 8.53
C GLU A 109 20.67 -8.22 8.53
N ARG A 110 19.79 -8.07 7.53
CA ARG A 110 18.93 -6.91 7.38
C ARG A 110 17.46 -7.27 7.55
N ARG A 111 16.69 -6.31 8.05
CA ARG A 111 15.22 -6.43 8.11
C ARG A 111 14.60 -6.29 6.73
N VAL A 112 13.57 -7.07 6.47
CA VAL A 112 12.72 -7.05 5.29
C VAL A 112 11.26 -7.14 5.70
N ALA A 113 10.35 -6.76 4.82
CA ALA A 113 8.93 -6.99 4.97
C ALA A 113 8.50 -8.11 4.03
N LEU A 114 7.81 -9.13 4.55
CA LEU A 114 7.24 -10.19 3.74
C LEU A 114 5.72 -10.00 3.69
N LYS A 115 5.19 -9.83 2.48
CA LYS A 115 3.75 -9.82 2.21
C LYS A 115 3.33 -11.20 1.73
N ILE A 116 2.46 -11.87 2.48
CA ILE A 116 2.03 -13.25 2.26
C ILE A 116 0.55 -13.26 1.96
N LEU A 117 0.11 -13.89 0.86
CA LEU A 117 -1.31 -14.05 0.58
C LEU A 117 -1.97 -15.00 1.59
N LYS A 118 -3.19 -14.67 2.00
CA LYS A 118 -4.00 -15.53 2.87
C LYS A 118 -4.55 -16.74 2.11
N PRO A 119 -4.80 -17.88 2.76
CA PRO A 119 -5.41 -19.05 2.13
C PRO A 119 -6.71 -18.74 1.39
N ALA A 120 -7.60 -17.94 1.99
CA ALA A 120 -8.85 -17.53 1.36
C ALA A 120 -8.65 -16.76 0.04
N ALA A 121 -7.56 -16.01 -0.08
CA ALA A 121 -7.27 -15.22 -1.28
C ALA A 121 -6.77 -16.06 -2.45
N ILE A 122 -6.09 -17.18 -2.21
CA ILE A 122 -5.57 -18.08 -3.27
C ILE A 122 -6.64 -18.96 -3.90
N ALA A 123 -7.80 -19.10 -3.29
CA ALA A 123 -8.95 -19.82 -3.87
C ALA A 123 -9.36 -19.21 -5.24
N SER A 124 -9.08 -17.92 -5.47
CA SER A 124 -9.19 -17.27 -6.76
C SER A 124 -7.82 -17.18 -7.42
N GLY A 125 -7.57 -18.00 -8.45
CA GLY A 125 -6.31 -17.94 -9.22
C GLY A 125 -6.00 -16.55 -9.78
N GLU A 126 -7.01 -15.71 -10.04
CA GLU A 126 -6.84 -14.33 -10.48
C GLU A 126 -6.11 -13.45 -9.45
N VAL A 127 -6.34 -13.69 -8.15
CA VAL A 127 -5.66 -12.93 -7.09
C VAL A 127 -4.16 -13.22 -7.09
N VAL A 128 -3.77 -14.47 -7.26
CA VAL A 128 -2.36 -14.89 -7.34
C VAL A 128 -1.68 -14.27 -8.56
N ILE A 129 -2.33 -14.36 -9.74
CA ILE A 129 -1.80 -13.78 -10.98
C ILE A 129 -1.62 -12.27 -10.83
N ARG A 130 -2.59 -11.58 -10.25
CA ARG A 130 -2.52 -10.14 -10.00
C ARG A 130 -1.41 -9.79 -9.02
N PHE A 131 -1.29 -10.52 -7.91
CA PHE A 131 -0.23 -10.33 -6.92
C PHE A 131 1.17 -10.42 -7.52
N LEU A 132 1.43 -11.46 -8.32
CA LEU A 132 2.71 -11.64 -9.00
C LEU A 132 2.95 -10.61 -10.11
N ARG A 133 1.90 -10.18 -10.81
CA ARG A 133 1.98 -9.12 -11.81
C ARG A 133 2.32 -7.77 -11.18
N GLU A 134 1.70 -7.43 -10.06
CA GLU A 134 1.99 -6.22 -9.28
C GLU A 134 3.44 -6.23 -8.76
N ALA A 135 3.92 -7.38 -8.25
CA ALA A 135 5.29 -7.54 -7.80
C ALA A 135 6.31 -7.29 -8.95
N ARG A 136 6.07 -7.89 -10.13
CA ARG A 136 6.92 -7.69 -11.30
C ARG A 136 6.89 -6.25 -11.81
N ALA A 137 5.75 -5.59 -11.71
CA ALA A 137 5.61 -4.19 -12.09
C ALA A 137 6.41 -3.28 -11.14
N ALA A 138 6.27 -3.47 -9.83
CA ALA A 138 7.01 -2.73 -8.81
C ALA A 138 8.53 -2.95 -8.92
N ALA A 139 8.98 -4.17 -9.24
CA ALA A 139 10.40 -4.49 -9.43
C ALA A 139 11.07 -3.77 -10.61
N ARG A 140 10.28 -3.17 -11.52
CA ARG A 140 10.80 -2.38 -12.66
C ARG A 140 11.07 -0.92 -12.30
N LEU A 141 10.47 -0.45 -11.21
CA LEU A 141 10.60 0.94 -10.80
C LEU A 141 11.91 1.12 -10.03
N SER A 142 12.63 2.18 -10.36
CA SER A 142 13.95 2.51 -9.80
C SER A 142 13.94 3.72 -8.90
N THR A 143 12.86 4.51 -8.92
CA THR A 143 12.69 5.66 -8.04
C THR A 143 12.80 5.28 -6.56
N GLU A 144 13.37 6.15 -5.76
CA GLU A 144 13.42 5.99 -4.30
C GLU A 144 12.04 6.17 -3.63
N HIS A 145 11.05 6.65 -4.38
CA HIS A 145 9.68 6.85 -3.91
C HIS A 145 8.76 5.64 -4.09
N VAL A 146 9.32 4.46 -4.38
CA VAL A 146 8.57 3.20 -4.43
C VAL A 146 9.29 2.13 -3.63
N ALA A 147 8.57 1.43 -2.75
CA ALA A 147 9.13 0.34 -1.95
C ALA A 147 9.73 -0.74 -2.85
N ARG A 148 11.02 -1.03 -2.65
CA ARG A 148 11.76 -1.98 -3.49
C ARG A 148 11.30 -3.39 -3.24
N VAL A 149 10.96 -4.10 -4.32
CA VAL A 149 10.77 -5.56 -4.32
C VAL A 149 12.14 -6.21 -4.38
N LEU A 150 12.41 -7.10 -3.44
CA LEU A 150 13.71 -7.75 -3.28
C LEU A 150 13.69 -9.20 -3.76
N ASP A 151 12.58 -9.92 -3.55
CA ASP A 151 12.43 -11.32 -3.91
C ASP A 151 10.95 -11.71 -3.95
N VAL A 152 10.63 -12.86 -4.56
CA VAL A 152 9.32 -13.49 -4.55
C VAL A 152 9.49 -14.99 -4.31
N GLY A 153 8.57 -15.60 -3.58
CA GLY A 153 8.62 -17.03 -3.31
C GLY A 153 7.26 -17.62 -2.99
N THR A 154 7.28 -18.88 -2.61
CA THR A 154 6.09 -19.64 -2.21
C THR A 154 6.42 -20.42 -0.94
N LEU A 155 5.61 -20.28 0.09
CA LEU A 155 5.77 -21.04 1.34
C LEU A 155 5.59 -22.54 1.07
N ALA A 156 6.08 -23.39 1.96
CA ALA A 156 5.85 -24.84 1.92
C ALA A 156 4.35 -25.21 1.90
N THR A 157 3.49 -24.32 2.42
CA THR A 157 2.03 -24.42 2.38
C THR A 157 1.42 -24.05 1.02
N GLY A 158 2.22 -23.65 0.03
CA GLY A 158 1.74 -23.19 -1.28
C GLY A 158 1.35 -21.72 -1.35
N LEU A 159 1.43 -20.96 -0.25
CA LEU A 159 1.07 -19.54 -0.22
C LEU A 159 2.17 -18.70 -0.85
N PRO A 160 1.87 -17.87 -1.88
CA PRO A 160 2.85 -16.97 -2.46
C PRO A 160 3.17 -15.81 -1.53
N TYR A 161 4.44 -15.41 -1.50
CA TYR A 161 4.89 -14.25 -0.75
C TYR A 161 5.79 -13.35 -1.59
N LEU A 162 5.87 -12.09 -1.18
CA LEU A 162 6.70 -11.04 -1.76
C LEU A 162 7.60 -10.48 -0.67
N VAL A 163 8.90 -10.38 -0.94
CA VAL A 163 9.88 -9.76 -0.05
C VAL A 163 10.13 -8.33 -0.52
N MET A 164 10.02 -7.40 0.40
CA MET A 164 10.20 -5.98 0.15
C MET A 164 11.16 -5.38 1.17
N GLU A 165 11.67 -4.20 0.88
CA GLU A 165 12.40 -3.43 1.87
C GLU A 165 11.52 -3.12 3.09
N TYR A 166 12.15 -3.17 4.27
CA TYR A 166 11.50 -2.81 5.53
C TYR A 166 11.57 -1.29 5.70
N LEU A 167 10.41 -0.64 5.67
CA LEU A 167 10.29 0.80 5.85
C LEU A 167 10.10 1.15 7.34
N ARG A 168 10.74 2.23 7.79
CA ARG A 168 10.55 2.81 9.11
C ARG A 168 9.77 4.09 8.98
N GLY A 169 8.61 4.19 9.62
CA GLY A 169 7.75 5.37 9.51
C GLY A 169 6.29 5.05 9.76
N ALA A 170 5.39 5.75 9.07
CA ALA A 170 3.95 5.55 9.16
C ALA A 170 3.27 5.84 7.82
N ASP A 171 2.12 5.23 7.55
CA ASP A 171 1.27 5.68 6.44
C ASP A 171 0.70 7.08 6.74
N LEU A 172 0.50 7.84 5.67
CA LEU A 172 0.04 9.22 5.77
C LEU A 172 -1.39 9.30 6.35
N GLY A 173 -2.21 8.26 6.15
CA GLY A 173 -3.54 8.18 6.75
C GLY A 173 -3.46 8.11 8.28
N MET A 174 -2.53 7.34 8.83
CA MET A 174 -2.27 7.31 10.26
C MET A 174 -1.75 8.66 10.77
N VAL A 175 -0.80 9.28 10.07
CA VAL A 175 -0.27 10.60 10.43
C VAL A 175 -1.40 11.62 10.50
N LEU A 176 -2.28 11.66 9.50
CA LEU A 176 -3.43 12.57 9.46
C LEU A 176 -4.45 12.30 10.60
N ARG A 177 -4.69 11.03 10.93
CA ARG A 177 -5.58 10.68 12.05
C ARG A 177 -5.01 11.10 13.41
N GLN A 178 -3.69 11.02 13.59
CA GLN A 178 -3.02 11.32 14.86
C GLN A 178 -2.72 12.81 15.05
N ARG A 179 -2.33 13.52 13.98
CA ARG A 179 -1.82 14.89 14.05
C ARG A 179 -2.77 15.93 13.46
N GLY A 180 -3.85 15.48 12.76
CA GLY A 180 -4.73 16.35 12.01
C GLY A 180 -4.14 16.72 10.64
N PRO A 181 -4.71 17.75 9.96
CA PRO A 181 -4.27 18.19 8.65
C PRO A 181 -2.84 18.71 8.66
N LEU A 182 -2.11 18.42 7.58
CA LEU A 182 -0.75 18.91 7.39
C LEU A 182 -0.76 20.40 6.99
N PRO A 183 0.33 21.15 7.30
CA PRO A 183 0.59 22.44 6.68
C PRO A 183 0.58 22.30 5.14
N VAL A 184 0.07 23.30 4.44
CA VAL A 184 -0.08 23.24 2.98
C VAL A 184 1.25 23.00 2.27
N ALA A 185 2.33 23.63 2.73
CA ALA A 185 3.66 23.45 2.15
C ALA A 185 4.12 21.99 2.24
N ASP A 186 4.00 21.37 3.43
CA ASP A 186 4.39 19.99 3.65
C ASP A 186 3.54 19.02 2.79
N ALA A 187 2.22 19.29 2.70
CA ALA A 187 1.34 18.47 1.89
C ALA A 187 1.71 18.55 0.39
N VAL A 188 2.06 19.73 -0.10
CA VAL A 188 2.50 19.92 -1.50
C VAL A 188 3.80 19.19 -1.75
N ASP A 189 4.79 19.29 -0.86
CA ASP A 189 6.08 18.62 -1.01
C ASP A 189 5.92 17.08 -1.04
N LEU A 190 5.09 16.53 -0.18
CA LEU A 190 4.80 15.08 -0.18
C LEU A 190 4.05 14.65 -1.44
N LEU A 191 3.10 15.44 -1.93
CA LEU A 191 2.39 15.14 -3.18
C LEU A 191 3.31 15.19 -4.40
N LEU A 192 4.29 16.10 -4.45
CA LEU A 192 5.27 16.15 -5.53
C LEU A 192 6.12 14.88 -5.58
N GLN A 193 6.58 14.36 -4.43
CA GLN A 193 7.28 13.09 -4.35
C GLN A 193 6.40 11.92 -4.84
N ALA A 194 5.13 11.91 -4.44
CA ALA A 194 4.17 10.91 -4.94
C ALA A 194 3.99 11.00 -6.47
N CYS A 195 3.95 12.22 -7.03
CA CYS A 195 3.87 12.43 -8.47
C CYS A 195 5.12 11.92 -9.21
N GLU A 196 6.33 12.05 -8.65
CA GLU A 196 7.55 11.46 -9.22
C GLU A 196 7.44 9.94 -9.34
N ALA A 197 6.99 9.25 -8.27
CA ALA A 197 6.76 7.81 -8.30
C ALA A 197 5.74 7.39 -9.35
N ILE A 198 4.61 8.12 -9.44
CA ILE A 198 3.53 7.84 -10.38
C ILE A 198 3.98 8.11 -11.81
N ALA A 199 4.75 9.15 -12.05
CA ALA A 199 5.27 9.48 -13.38
C ALA A 199 6.16 8.37 -13.93
N GLU A 200 7.06 7.80 -13.11
CA GLU A 200 7.85 6.63 -13.51
C GLU A 200 6.96 5.42 -13.79
N ALA A 201 6.01 5.10 -12.91
CA ALA A 201 5.07 4.01 -13.12
C ALA A 201 4.30 4.15 -14.44
N HIS A 202 3.82 5.36 -14.75
CA HIS A 202 3.11 5.66 -15.99
C HIS A 202 4.00 5.48 -17.23
N ALA A 203 5.31 5.82 -17.15
CA ALA A 203 6.25 5.59 -18.24
C ALA A 203 6.38 4.08 -18.61
N TYR A 204 6.14 3.19 -17.63
CA TYR A 204 6.07 1.74 -17.85
C TYR A 204 4.66 1.22 -18.13
N GLY A 205 3.66 2.09 -18.34
CA GLY A 205 2.26 1.73 -18.56
C GLY A 205 1.55 1.16 -17.32
N ILE A 206 2.10 1.42 -16.13
CA ILE A 206 1.56 0.95 -14.84
C ILE A 206 0.69 2.06 -14.24
N VAL A 207 -0.58 1.77 -13.97
CA VAL A 207 -1.51 2.69 -13.30
C VAL A 207 -1.81 2.18 -11.89
N HIS A 208 -1.58 2.99 -10.88
CA HIS A 208 -1.72 2.59 -9.47
C HIS A 208 -3.18 2.30 -9.05
N ARG A 209 -4.16 3.09 -9.50
CA ARG A 209 -5.62 2.94 -9.32
C ARG A 209 -6.15 3.05 -7.87
N ASP A 210 -5.28 3.28 -6.88
CA ASP A 210 -5.70 3.36 -5.46
C ASP A 210 -4.77 4.30 -4.67
N ILE A 211 -4.48 5.49 -5.23
CA ILE A 211 -3.72 6.51 -4.51
C ILE A 211 -4.62 7.12 -3.43
N LYS A 212 -4.17 6.98 -2.18
CA LYS A 212 -4.81 7.53 -0.99
C LYS A 212 -3.79 7.61 0.15
N PRO A 213 -4.07 8.38 1.22
CA PRO A 213 -3.13 8.54 2.33
C PRO A 213 -2.63 7.23 2.94
N ASP A 214 -3.49 6.21 3.05
CA ASP A 214 -3.09 4.91 3.59
C ASP A 214 -2.09 4.13 2.71
N ASN A 215 -1.90 4.53 1.44
CA ASN A 215 -0.95 3.93 0.50
C ASN A 215 0.30 4.81 0.26
N LEU A 216 0.40 5.93 0.97
CA LEU A 216 1.54 6.83 0.99
C LEU A 216 2.27 6.66 2.32
N PHE A 217 3.52 6.21 2.28
CA PHE A 217 4.29 5.89 3.48
C PHE A 217 5.34 6.96 3.75
N LEU A 218 5.22 7.64 4.89
CA LEU A 218 6.14 8.68 5.33
C LEU A 218 7.28 8.02 6.11
N THR A 219 8.48 8.00 5.52
CA THR A 219 9.70 7.48 6.16
C THR A 219 10.31 8.50 7.12
N ARG A 220 11.14 7.99 8.04
CA ARG A 220 11.91 8.78 9.01
C ARG A 220 13.38 8.73 8.67
#